data_b2793e53efadf516318dec96fdff1df3
#
_entry.id   b2793e53efadf516318dec96fdff1df3
#
_cell.length_a   1.000
_cell.length_b   1.000
_cell.length_c   1.000
_cell.angle_alpha   90.00
_cell.angle_beta   90.00
_cell.angle_gamma   90.00
#
_symmetry.space_group_name_H-M   'P 1'
#
loop_
_entity.id
_entity.type
_entity.pdbx_description
1 polymer ?
#
loop_
_entity_poly.entity_id
_entity_poly.type
_entity_poly.pdbx_seq_one_letter_code
_entity_poly.pdbx_strand_id
1 'polypeptide(L)'
;MTVFRFKQQLYLSILLLICAQLLVTPSRITAQTPPAVDLVNQGLQLVQQGKLQQAIAAFAKAASLDPKLAPAHYNLGLALRQQEKLQPAADAFYQAILAEPQFALAYANLGAALLEGNNPQQAQAYLQKAIELEPNLGLAHYNLGLVKAQQQDWQGAIASYTTALKYSPDLPEISYHLGVVYRQQNEIEQAIIAFRRAIQLLPNYAEAHYNLGAIMFAQGQLQPALAAFRQAAQANSNYANAYYAAGLVFMRLGQHQEARRVLQDAKNLYAKQRNAQWEANTDQLLQQAR
;
A
#
# COMPACT_ATOMS: atom_id res chain seq x y z
N MET A 1 0.44 -5.56 11.74
CA MET A 1 -0.97 -5.10 11.67
C MET A 1 -1.13 -3.65 11.17
N THR A 2 -0.17 -2.77 11.32
CA THR A 2 -0.23 -1.36 10.87
C THR A 2 -0.17 -1.20 9.36
N VAL A 3 0.54 -2.05 8.65
CA VAL A 3 0.54 -2.17 7.18
C VAL A 3 -0.87 -2.49 6.63
N PHE A 4 -1.72 -3.09 7.44
CA PHE A 4 -3.03 -3.63 7.12
C PHE A 4 -4.11 -2.56 6.87
N ARG A 5 -4.22 -1.54 7.71
CA ARG A 5 -5.22 -0.45 7.54
C ARG A 5 -4.85 0.52 6.42
N PHE A 6 -3.57 0.70 6.20
CA PHE A 6 -3.09 1.54 5.11
C PHE A 6 -3.37 0.88 3.75
N LYS A 7 -3.20 -0.43 3.65
CA LYS A 7 -3.62 -1.20 2.47
C LYS A 7 -5.11 -1.00 2.16
N GLN A 8 -5.99 -0.99 3.15
CA GLN A 8 -7.44 -0.80 2.91
C GLN A 8 -7.79 0.58 2.32
N GLN A 9 -7.16 1.66 2.76
CA GLN A 9 -7.40 3.00 2.19
C GLN A 9 -6.82 3.13 0.77
N LEU A 10 -5.66 2.53 0.52
CA LEU A 10 -5.02 2.50 -0.79
C LEU A 10 -5.90 1.76 -1.82
N TYR A 11 -6.47 0.60 -1.43
CA TYR A 11 -7.36 -0.16 -2.32
C TYR A 11 -8.64 0.61 -2.67
N LEU A 12 -9.20 1.38 -1.74
CA LEU A 12 -10.38 2.23 -2.02
C LEU A 12 -10.06 3.32 -3.03
N SER A 13 -8.91 3.98 -2.93
CA SER A 13 -8.51 5.04 -3.87
C SER A 13 -8.21 4.50 -5.26
N ILE A 14 -7.52 3.37 -5.36
CA ILE A 14 -7.19 2.72 -6.64
C ILE A 14 -8.47 2.12 -7.26
N LEU A 15 -9.35 1.50 -6.47
CA LEU A 15 -10.63 0.96 -6.95
C LEU A 15 -11.54 2.07 -7.51
N LEU A 16 -11.61 3.23 -6.86
CA LEU A 16 -12.42 4.37 -7.29
C LEU A 16 -11.88 5.02 -8.58
N LEU A 17 -10.55 5.10 -8.75
CA LEU A 17 -9.93 5.64 -9.96
C LEU A 17 -10.09 4.70 -11.17
N ILE A 18 -10.01 3.40 -10.98
CA ILE A 18 -10.13 2.40 -12.05
C ILE A 18 -11.61 2.19 -12.44
N CYS A 19 -12.54 2.26 -11.47
CA CYS A 19 -13.98 2.18 -11.76
C CYS A 19 -14.47 3.32 -12.66
N ALA A 20 -13.84 4.51 -12.61
CA ALA A 20 -14.23 5.64 -13.46
C ALA A 20 -13.83 5.46 -14.94
N GLN A 21 -12.84 4.65 -15.25
CA GLN A 21 -12.34 4.40 -16.61
C GLN A 21 -13.05 3.24 -17.34
N LEU A 22 -13.73 2.36 -16.60
CA LEU A 22 -14.46 1.20 -17.15
C LEU A 22 -15.97 1.43 -17.30
N LEU A 23 -16.44 2.67 -17.18
CA LEU A 23 -17.80 3.01 -17.57
C LEU A 23 -17.91 2.90 -19.08
N VAL A 24 -18.44 1.79 -19.55
CA VAL A 24 -18.91 1.67 -20.94
C VAL A 24 -19.95 2.78 -21.15
N THR A 25 -19.60 3.79 -21.94
CA THR A 25 -20.54 4.84 -22.32
C THR A 25 -21.76 4.19 -22.98
N PRO A 26 -23.00 4.44 -22.52
CA PRO A 26 -24.17 3.90 -23.16
C PRO A 26 -24.34 4.59 -24.51
N SER A 27 -23.90 3.97 -25.59
CA SER A 27 -24.41 4.30 -26.90
C SER A 27 -25.90 3.96 -26.91
N ARG A 28 -26.72 4.95 -27.26
CA ARG A 28 -28.18 4.83 -27.35
C ARG A 28 -28.57 3.85 -28.46
N ILE A 29 -28.55 2.57 -28.12
CA ILE A 29 -29.32 1.52 -28.81
C ILE A 29 -29.95 0.72 -27.67
N THR A 30 -31.26 0.53 -27.69
CA THR A 30 -32.02 -0.28 -26.74
C THR A 30 -31.76 -1.79 -26.96
N ALA A 31 -30.51 -2.19 -26.98
CA ALA A 31 -30.13 -3.57 -26.81
C ALA A 31 -30.06 -3.82 -25.29
N GLN A 32 -30.81 -4.77 -24.78
CA GLN A 32 -30.70 -5.25 -23.40
C GLN A 32 -29.23 -5.60 -23.17
N THR A 33 -28.60 -4.96 -22.17
CA THR A 33 -27.22 -5.30 -21.78
C THR A 33 -27.19 -6.80 -21.40
N PRO A 34 -26.16 -7.55 -21.81
CA PRO A 34 -26.06 -8.95 -21.41
C PRO A 34 -26.12 -9.07 -19.87
N PRO A 35 -26.88 -10.03 -19.32
CA PRO A 35 -27.09 -10.17 -17.86
C PRO A 35 -25.78 -10.18 -17.04
N ALA A 36 -24.68 -10.68 -17.62
CA ALA A 36 -23.37 -10.68 -16.98
C ALA A 36 -22.80 -9.26 -16.81
N VAL A 37 -22.98 -8.38 -17.81
CA VAL A 37 -22.53 -6.97 -17.74
C VAL A 37 -23.33 -6.20 -16.69
N ASP A 38 -24.65 -6.43 -16.60
CA ASP A 38 -25.49 -5.80 -15.57
C ASP A 38 -25.03 -6.21 -14.16
N LEU A 39 -24.65 -7.46 -13.96
CA LEU A 39 -24.09 -7.94 -12.69
C LEU A 39 -22.73 -7.32 -12.37
N VAL A 40 -21.87 -7.07 -13.35
CA VAL A 40 -20.62 -6.31 -13.13
C VAL A 40 -20.97 -4.90 -12.67
N ASN A 41 -21.87 -4.20 -13.34
CA ASN A 41 -22.29 -2.85 -12.95
C ASN A 41 -22.91 -2.81 -11.55
N GLN A 42 -23.75 -3.80 -11.22
CA GLN A 42 -24.28 -3.97 -9.86
C GLN A 42 -23.16 -4.20 -8.84
N GLY A 43 -22.19 -5.03 -9.14
CA GLY A 43 -21.03 -5.27 -8.30
C GLY A 43 -20.24 -3.99 -8.04
N LEU A 44 -20.00 -3.16 -9.05
CA LEU A 44 -19.32 -1.87 -8.92
C LEU A 44 -20.10 -0.90 -8.01
N GLN A 45 -21.42 -0.85 -8.14
CA GLN A 45 -22.27 -0.06 -7.24
C GLN A 45 -22.21 -0.56 -5.79
N LEU A 46 -22.16 -1.88 -5.59
CA LEU A 46 -22.02 -2.48 -4.25
C LEU A 46 -20.66 -2.16 -3.61
N VAL A 47 -19.58 -2.12 -4.40
CA VAL A 47 -18.27 -1.64 -3.93
C VAL A 47 -18.34 -0.20 -3.45
N GLN A 48 -18.98 0.70 -4.22
CA GLN A 48 -19.16 2.10 -3.83
C GLN A 48 -19.96 2.25 -2.53
N GLN A 49 -20.92 1.34 -2.28
CA GLN A 49 -21.70 1.30 -1.04
C GLN A 49 -20.97 0.62 0.12
N GLY A 50 -19.72 0.17 -0.05
CA GLY A 50 -18.97 -0.58 0.96
C GLY A 50 -19.46 -2.02 1.19
N LYS A 51 -20.36 -2.54 0.34
CA LYS A 51 -20.95 -3.89 0.44
C LYS A 51 -20.10 -4.93 -0.28
N LEU A 52 -18.82 -5.03 0.11
CA LEU A 52 -17.79 -5.80 -0.60
C LEU A 52 -18.17 -7.28 -0.78
N GLN A 53 -18.78 -7.93 0.24
CA GLN A 53 -19.16 -9.34 0.12
C GLN A 53 -20.27 -9.56 -0.92
N GLN A 54 -21.21 -8.63 -1.05
CA GLN A 54 -22.25 -8.69 -2.06
C GLN A 54 -21.69 -8.39 -3.46
N ALA A 55 -20.69 -7.49 -3.56
CA ALA A 55 -20.00 -7.22 -4.81
C ALA A 55 -19.26 -8.47 -5.32
N ILE A 56 -18.56 -9.19 -4.44
CA ILE A 56 -17.90 -10.47 -4.79
C ILE A 56 -18.91 -11.47 -5.35
N ALA A 57 -20.08 -11.61 -4.72
CA ALA A 57 -21.13 -12.51 -5.21
C ALA A 57 -21.65 -12.10 -6.60
N ALA A 58 -21.83 -10.80 -6.83
CA ALA A 58 -22.27 -10.26 -8.13
C ALA A 58 -21.23 -10.51 -9.22
N PHE A 59 -19.94 -10.22 -8.97
CA PHE A 59 -18.85 -10.47 -9.91
C PHE A 59 -18.67 -11.97 -10.20
N ALA A 60 -18.72 -12.82 -9.18
CA ALA A 60 -18.63 -14.27 -9.35
C ALA A 60 -19.78 -14.81 -10.21
N LYS A 61 -21.00 -14.32 -10.00
CA LYS A 61 -22.15 -14.67 -10.82
C LYS A 61 -22.00 -14.18 -12.26
N ALA A 62 -21.47 -12.96 -12.46
CA ALA A 62 -21.19 -12.42 -13.79
C ALA A 62 -20.17 -13.32 -14.53
N ALA A 63 -19.05 -13.68 -13.87
CA ALA A 63 -18.02 -14.56 -14.41
C ALA A 63 -18.54 -15.97 -14.72
N SER A 64 -19.50 -16.46 -13.94
CA SER A 64 -20.17 -17.75 -14.19
C SER A 64 -21.12 -17.71 -15.40
N LEU A 65 -21.81 -16.60 -15.61
CA LEU A 65 -22.74 -16.41 -16.74
C LEU A 65 -21.99 -16.17 -18.05
N ASP A 66 -20.88 -15.45 -18.00
CA ASP A 66 -20.01 -15.24 -19.16
C ASP A 66 -18.53 -15.40 -18.73
N PRO A 67 -17.98 -16.60 -18.88
CA PRO A 67 -16.58 -16.88 -18.56
C PRO A 67 -15.56 -16.13 -19.42
N LYS A 68 -15.96 -15.51 -20.53
CA LYS A 68 -15.11 -14.69 -21.39
C LYS A 68 -15.19 -13.20 -21.06
N LEU A 69 -16.01 -12.79 -20.10
CA LEU A 69 -16.12 -11.42 -19.68
C LEU A 69 -14.95 -11.04 -18.73
N ALA A 70 -13.82 -10.64 -19.31
CA ALA A 70 -12.62 -10.29 -18.56
C ALA A 70 -12.88 -9.30 -17.41
N PRO A 71 -13.70 -8.23 -17.57
CA PRO A 71 -14.04 -7.32 -16.46
C PRO A 71 -14.69 -8.00 -15.26
N ALA A 72 -15.46 -9.09 -15.44
CA ALA A 72 -16.08 -9.81 -14.33
C ALA A 72 -15.01 -10.49 -13.46
N HIS A 73 -14.09 -11.19 -14.07
CA HIS A 73 -12.96 -11.84 -13.40
C HIS A 73 -12.01 -10.83 -12.76
N TYR A 74 -11.69 -9.75 -13.47
CA TYR A 74 -10.81 -8.69 -12.97
C TYR A 74 -11.36 -8.03 -11.72
N ASN A 75 -12.64 -7.61 -11.73
CA ASN A 75 -13.28 -6.97 -10.58
C ASN A 75 -13.48 -7.95 -9.41
N LEU A 76 -13.72 -9.24 -9.70
CA LEU A 76 -13.72 -10.31 -8.69
C LEU A 76 -12.34 -10.39 -8.01
N GLY A 77 -11.27 -10.39 -8.80
CA GLY A 77 -9.90 -10.40 -8.29
C GLY A 77 -9.59 -9.22 -7.39
N LEU A 78 -9.97 -8.00 -7.78
CA LEU A 78 -9.80 -6.79 -6.96
C LEU A 78 -10.54 -6.89 -5.62
N ALA A 79 -11.80 -7.33 -5.66
CA ALA A 79 -12.63 -7.46 -4.47
C ALA A 79 -12.13 -8.56 -3.50
N LEU A 80 -11.63 -9.68 -4.04
CA LEU A 80 -11.04 -10.76 -3.26
C LEU A 80 -9.70 -10.33 -2.63
N ARG A 81 -8.85 -9.61 -3.37
CA ARG A 81 -7.59 -9.06 -2.87
C ARG A 81 -7.83 -8.07 -1.73
N GLN A 82 -8.90 -7.25 -1.82
CA GLN A 82 -9.29 -6.34 -0.74
C GLN A 82 -9.71 -7.09 0.53
N GLN A 83 -10.22 -8.32 0.41
CA GLN A 83 -10.50 -9.23 1.53
C GLN A 83 -9.27 -10.06 1.96
N GLU A 84 -8.10 -9.80 1.38
CA GLU A 84 -6.85 -10.55 1.62
C GLU A 84 -6.93 -12.04 1.24
N LYS A 85 -7.88 -12.40 0.41
CA LYS A 85 -7.98 -13.71 -0.20
C LYS A 85 -7.05 -13.77 -1.42
N LEU A 86 -5.73 -13.77 -1.15
CA LEU A 86 -4.71 -13.54 -2.17
C LEU A 86 -4.70 -14.61 -3.27
N GLN A 87 -4.81 -15.91 -2.91
CA GLN A 87 -4.83 -16.98 -3.92
C GLN A 87 -6.10 -16.92 -4.78
N PRO A 88 -7.32 -16.83 -4.24
CA PRO A 88 -8.52 -16.63 -5.05
C PRO A 88 -8.48 -15.36 -5.91
N ALA A 89 -7.84 -14.29 -5.45
CA ALA A 89 -7.66 -13.08 -6.24
C ALA A 89 -6.71 -13.31 -7.42
N ALA A 90 -5.59 -14.00 -7.20
CA ALA A 90 -4.66 -14.38 -8.25
C ALA A 90 -5.33 -15.26 -9.31
N ASP A 91 -6.12 -16.24 -8.89
CA ASP A 91 -6.87 -17.10 -9.80
C ASP A 91 -7.87 -16.29 -10.65
N ALA A 92 -8.58 -15.33 -10.04
CA ALA A 92 -9.51 -14.48 -10.76
C ALA A 92 -8.79 -13.55 -11.77
N PHE A 93 -7.66 -12.94 -11.41
CA PHE A 93 -6.87 -12.15 -12.35
C PHE A 93 -6.32 -13.02 -13.50
N TYR A 94 -5.92 -14.25 -13.21
CA TYR A 94 -5.48 -15.17 -14.24
C TYR A 94 -6.61 -15.53 -15.22
N GLN A 95 -7.85 -15.74 -14.74
CA GLN A 95 -9.01 -15.94 -15.62
C GLN A 95 -9.30 -14.69 -16.46
N ALA A 96 -9.11 -13.48 -15.92
CA ALA A 96 -9.23 -12.24 -16.71
C ALA A 96 -8.21 -12.21 -17.86
N ILE A 97 -6.97 -12.65 -17.61
CA ILE A 97 -5.91 -12.76 -18.64
C ILE A 97 -6.28 -13.81 -19.70
N LEU A 98 -6.84 -14.95 -19.31
CA LEU A 98 -7.29 -15.97 -20.27
C LEU A 98 -8.42 -15.45 -21.15
N ALA A 99 -9.34 -14.66 -20.60
CA ALA A 99 -10.43 -14.03 -21.34
C ALA A 99 -9.94 -12.90 -22.26
N GLU A 100 -8.96 -12.13 -21.83
CA GLU A 100 -8.37 -11.01 -22.57
C GLU A 100 -6.83 -10.98 -22.41
N PRO A 101 -6.08 -11.64 -23.31
CA PRO A 101 -4.62 -11.77 -23.20
C PRO A 101 -3.83 -10.44 -23.32
N GLN A 102 -4.46 -9.34 -23.72
CA GLN A 102 -3.87 -8.01 -23.81
C GLN A 102 -4.20 -7.12 -22.62
N PHE A 103 -4.85 -7.65 -21.57
CA PHE A 103 -5.30 -6.90 -20.42
C PHE A 103 -4.14 -6.61 -19.44
N ALA A 104 -3.32 -5.60 -19.73
CA ALA A 104 -2.13 -5.24 -18.97
C ALA A 104 -2.41 -5.04 -17.45
N LEU A 105 -3.54 -4.41 -17.09
CA LEU A 105 -3.93 -4.22 -15.69
C LEU A 105 -4.17 -5.55 -14.96
N ALA A 106 -4.70 -6.57 -15.64
CA ALA A 106 -4.90 -7.89 -15.03
C ALA A 106 -3.54 -8.55 -14.72
N TYR A 107 -2.57 -8.46 -15.62
CA TYR A 107 -1.20 -8.90 -15.38
C TYR A 107 -0.56 -8.16 -14.19
N ALA A 108 -0.70 -6.84 -14.13
CA ALA A 108 -0.12 -6.03 -13.05
C ALA A 108 -0.73 -6.38 -11.68
N ASN A 109 -2.05 -6.60 -11.61
CA ASN A 109 -2.73 -6.97 -10.39
C ASN A 109 -2.50 -8.43 -9.99
N LEU A 110 -2.34 -9.34 -10.94
CA LEU A 110 -1.89 -10.71 -10.67
C LEU A 110 -0.49 -10.68 -10.05
N GLY A 111 0.44 -9.92 -10.65
CA GLY A 111 1.78 -9.75 -10.08
C GLY A 111 1.76 -9.17 -8.67
N ALA A 112 0.91 -8.18 -8.40
CA ALA A 112 0.75 -7.61 -7.07
C ALA A 112 0.18 -8.64 -6.06
N ALA A 113 -0.84 -9.42 -6.43
CA ALA A 113 -1.42 -10.46 -5.56
C ALA A 113 -0.40 -11.57 -5.24
N LEU A 114 0.39 -11.98 -6.24
CA LEU A 114 1.47 -12.96 -6.06
C LEU A 114 2.58 -12.43 -5.14
N LEU A 115 2.97 -11.16 -5.27
CA LEU A 115 3.96 -10.53 -4.40
C LEU A 115 3.47 -10.50 -2.94
N GLU A 116 2.22 -10.12 -2.72
CA GLU A 116 1.59 -10.14 -1.40
C GLU A 116 1.48 -11.58 -0.84
N GLY A 117 1.28 -12.56 -1.72
CA GLY A 117 1.32 -14.00 -1.41
C GLY A 117 2.73 -14.57 -1.25
N ASN A 118 3.77 -13.70 -1.18
CA ASN A 118 5.18 -14.07 -1.02
C ASN A 118 5.74 -14.94 -2.16
N ASN A 119 5.30 -14.69 -3.40
CA ASN A 119 5.81 -15.33 -4.61
C ASN A 119 6.42 -14.29 -5.57
N PRO A 120 7.57 -13.69 -5.21
CA PRO A 120 8.16 -12.58 -5.96
C PRO A 120 8.66 -12.97 -7.36
N GLN A 121 9.07 -14.24 -7.58
CA GLN A 121 9.57 -14.70 -8.88
C GLN A 121 8.46 -14.72 -9.93
N GLN A 122 7.31 -15.29 -9.60
CA GLN A 122 6.16 -15.27 -10.51
C GLN A 122 5.59 -13.86 -10.66
N ALA A 123 5.53 -13.08 -9.56
CA ALA A 123 5.13 -11.68 -9.61
C ALA A 123 5.93 -10.89 -10.64
N GLN A 124 7.26 -11.04 -10.64
CA GLN A 124 8.15 -10.36 -11.58
C GLN A 124 7.80 -10.68 -13.04
N ALA A 125 7.56 -11.96 -13.36
CA ALA A 125 7.24 -12.36 -14.73
C ALA A 125 5.93 -11.72 -15.24
N TYR A 126 4.89 -11.72 -14.41
CA TYR A 126 3.61 -11.10 -14.79
C TYR A 126 3.70 -9.57 -14.86
N LEU A 127 4.47 -8.93 -13.98
CA LEU A 127 4.70 -7.48 -14.04
C LEU A 127 5.50 -7.06 -15.27
N GLN A 128 6.51 -7.85 -15.67
CA GLN A 128 7.22 -7.64 -16.92
C GLN A 128 6.28 -7.74 -18.11
N LYS A 129 5.38 -8.74 -18.12
CA LYS A 129 4.37 -8.88 -19.17
C LYS A 129 3.41 -7.70 -19.22
N ALA A 130 2.98 -7.17 -18.07
CA ALA A 130 2.17 -5.96 -18.00
C ALA A 130 2.88 -4.76 -18.64
N ILE A 131 4.19 -4.60 -18.37
CA ILE A 131 5.01 -3.51 -18.93
C ILE A 131 5.25 -3.69 -20.44
N GLU A 132 5.41 -4.93 -20.94
CA GLU A 132 5.48 -5.21 -22.37
C GLU A 132 4.21 -4.80 -23.11
N LEU A 133 3.05 -5.06 -22.51
CA LEU A 133 1.75 -4.71 -23.08
C LEU A 133 1.45 -3.21 -22.98
N GLU A 134 1.77 -2.60 -21.84
CA GLU A 134 1.53 -1.19 -21.58
C GLU A 134 2.76 -0.56 -20.86
N PRO A 135 3.75 -0.05 -21.63
CA PRO A 135 5.02 0.46 -21.09
C PRO A 135 4.88 1.67 -20.15
N ASN A 136 3.75 2.38 -20.20
CA ASN A 136 3.44 3.53 -19.36
C ASN A 136 2.54 3.19 -18.15
N LEU A 137 2.29 1.91 -17.87
CA LEU A 137 1.50 1.48 -16.72
C LEU A 137 2.29 1.67 -15.42
N GLY A 138 2.14 2.83 -14.78
CA GLY A 138 2.86 3.19 -13.55
C GLY A 138 2.69 2.17 -12.42
N LEU A 139 1.50 1.56 -12.31
CA LEU A 139 1.22 0.50 -11.33
C LEU A 139 2.14 -0.72 -11.52
N ALA A 140 2.39 -1.14 -12.76
CA ALA A 140 3.26 -2.29 -13.04
C ALA A 140 4.71 -1.99 -12.65
N HIS A 141 5.22 -0.80 -12.98
CA HIS A 141 6.55 -0.35 -12.57
C HIS A 141 6.66 -0.23 -11.04
N TYR A 142 5.64 0.31 -10.37
CA TYR A 142 5.62 0.39 -8.90
C TYR A 142 5.73 -1.00 -8.25
N ASN A 143 4.89 -1.94 -8.68
CA ASN A 143 4.92 -3.29 -8.15
C ASN A 143 6.23 -4.04 -8.48
N LEU A 144 6.82 -3.78 -9.66
CA LEU A 144 8.13 -4.31 -10.00
C LEU A 144 9.22 -3.74 -9.08
N GLY A 145 9.13 -2.46 -8.71
CA GLY A 145 9.99 -1.85 -7.71
C GLY A 145 9.89 -2.53 -6.33
N LEU A 146 8.67 -2.89 -5.90
CA LEU A 146 8.46 -3.66 -4.66
C LEU A 146 9.11 -5.05 -4.73
N VAL A 147 8.96 -5.75 -5.86
CA VAL A 147 9.63 -7.06 -6.09
C VAL A 147 11.14 -6.91 -5.99
N LYS A 148 11.72 -5.92 -6.69
CA LYS A 148 13.15 -5.65 -6.69
C LYS A 148 13.68 -5.31 -5.28
N ALA A 149 12.96 -4.47 -4.54
CA ALA A 149 13.29 -4.13 -3.16
C ALA A 149 13.27 -5.37 -2.24
N GLN A 150 12.30 -6.26 -2.38
CA GLN A 150 12.25 -7.51 -1.64
C GLN A 150 13.43 -8.44 -1.97
N GLN A 151 13.90 -8.43 -3.21
CA GLN A 151 15.09 -9.16 -3.67
C GLN A 151 16.41 -8.46 -3.29
N GLN A 152 16.35 -7.30 -2.62
CA GLN A 152 17.50 -6.44 -2.30
C GLN A 152 18.21 -5.89 -3.55
N ASP A 153 17.58 -5.93 -4.71
CA ASP A 153 18.03 -5.24 -5.90
C ASP A 153 17.64 -3.75 -5.80
N TRP A 154 18.40 -3.01 -4.99
CA TRP A 154 18.10 -1.63 -4.65
C TRP A 154 18.14 -0.71 -5.88
N GLN A 155 19.10 -0.91 -6.77
CA GLN A 155 19.22 -0.11 -7.99
C GLN A 155 18.06 -0.38 -8.96
N GLY A 156 17.68 -1.64 -9.12
CA GLY A 156 16.51 -2.02 -9.90
C GLY A 156 15.21 -1.48 -9.29
N ALA A 157 15.11 -1.44 -7.96
CA ALA A 157 13.97 -0.85 -7.26
C ALA A 157 13.89 0.67 -7.51
N ILE A 158 15.01 1.41 -7.37
CA ILE A 158 15.08 2.85 -7.65
C ILE A 158 14.65 3.14 -9.09
N ALA A 159 15.21 2.41 -10.07
CA ALA A 159 14.86 2.59 -11.47
C ALA A 159 13.35 2.36 -11.73
N SER A 160 12.80 1.30 -11.14
CA SER A 160 11.38 0.96 -11.29
C SER A 160 10.47 1.99 -10.64
N TYR A 161 10.77 2.45 -9.40
CA TYR A 161 10.00 3.49 -8.74
C TYR A 161 10.12 4.85 -9.45
N THR A 162 11.29 5.20 -9.97
CA THR A 162 11.47 6.43 -10.75
C THR A 162 10.61 6.42 -12.01
N THR A 163 10.57 5.27 -12.70
CA THR A 163 9.67 5.09 -13.85
C THR A 163 8.20 5.15 -13.44
N ALA A 164 7.85 4.54 -12.31
CA ALA A 164 6.50 4.61 -11.77
C ALA A 164 6.07 6.05 -11.45
N LEU A 165 6.95 6.88 -10.85
CA LEU A 165 6.69 8.30 -10.59
C LEU A 165 6.47 9.11 -11.86
N LYS A 166 7.14 8.75 -12.96
CA LYS A 166 6.94 9.43 -14.25
C LYS A 166 5.51 9.26 -14.77
N TYR A 167 4.92 8.07 -14.56
CA TYR A 167 3.59 7.72 -15.08
C TYR A 167 2.47 7.85 -14.05
N SER A 168 2.80 7.84 -12.76
CA SER A 168 1.88 7.98 -11.63
C SER A 168 2.46 8.91 -10.55
N PRO A 169 2.63 10.22 -10.85
CA PRO A 169 3.36 11.16 -9.99
C PRO A 169 2.63 11.49 -8.68
N ASP A 170 1.33 11.22 -8.60
CA ASP A 170 0.47 11.61 -7.50
C ASP A 170 0.23 10.48 -6.47
N LEU A 171 0.89 9.33 -6.64
CA LEU A 171 0.83 8.21 -5.71
C LEU A 171 1.91 8.38 -4.62
N PRO A 172 1.53 8.73 -3.37
CA PRO A 172 2.49 8.99 -2.29
C PRO A 172 3.31 7.76 -1.91
N GLU A 173 2.77 6.56 -2.11
CA GLU A 173 3.41 5.29 -1.81
C GLU A 173 4.69 5.08 -2.62
N ILE A 174 4.72 5.52 -3.88
CA ILE A 174 5.91 5.40 -4.72
C ILE A 174 7.05 6.23 -4.12
N SER A 175 6.77 7.48 -3.77
CA SER A 175 7.74 8.36 -3.13
C SER A 175 8.18 7.82 -1.77
N TYR A 176 7.27 7.27 -0.99
CA TYR A 176 7.59 6.64 0.29
C TYR A 176 8.56 5.46 0.11
N HIS A 177 8.25 4.51 -0.78
CA HIS A 177 9.10 3.34 -0.99
C HIS A 177 10.45 3.70 -1.61
N LEU A 178 10.49 4.70 -2.48
CA LEU A 178 11.74 5.26 -3.00
C LEU A 178 12.59 5.82 -1.85
N GLY A 179 12.00 6.56 -0.91
CA GLY A 179 12.67 7.05 0.28
C GLY A 179 13.21 5.93 1.18
N VAL A 180 12.45 4.83 1.33
CA VAL A 180 12.90 3.65 2.09
C VAL A 180 14.13 3.04 1.43
N VAL A 181 14.13 2.89 0.09
CA VAL A 181 15.27 2.30 -0.64
C VAL A 181 16.49 3.21 -0.59
N TYR A 182 16.36 4.52 -0.78
CA TYR A 182 17.45 5.47 -0.65
C TYR A 182 18.07 5.43 0.76
N ARG A 183 17.23 5.40 1.81
CA ARG A 183 17.73 5.24 3.19
C ARG A 183 18.52 3.93 3.36
N GLN A 184 18.06 2.83 2.76
CA GLN A 184 18.75 1.55 2.82
C GLN A 184 20.11 1.59 2.12
N GLN A 185 20.25 2.42 1.10
CA GLN A 185 21.52 2.67 0.39
C GLN A 185 22.37 3.76 1.05
N ASN A 186 21.96 4.27 2.21
CA ASN A 186 22.60 5.39 2.91
C ASN A 186 22.61 6.70 2.08
N GLU A 187 21.72 6.82 1.10
CA GLU A 187 21.50 8.04 0.30
C GLU A 187 20.51 8.96 1.03
N ILE A 188 20.96 9.54 2.14
CA ILE A 188 20.10 10.18 3.15
C ILE A 188 19.37 11.40 2.60
N GLU A 189 20.04 12.24 1.79
CA GLU A 189 19.44 13.44 1.18
C GLU A 189 18.30 13.08 0.24
N GLN A 190 18.48 12.06 -0.60
CA GLN A 190 17.47 11.54 -1.51
C GLN A 190 16.29 10.94 -0.74
N ALA A 191 16.58 10.21 0.36
CA ALA A 191 15.54 9.68 1.22
C ALA A 191 14.67 10.79 1.83
N ILE A 192 15.28 11.87 2.32
CA ILE A 192 14.57 13.03 2.88
C ILE A 192 13.66 13.67 1.81
N ILE A 193 14.18 13.88 0.59
CA ILE A 193 13.40 14.45 -0.52
C ILE A 193 12.20 13.57 -0.83
N ALA A 194 12.41 12.27 -0.93
CA ALA A 194 11.37 11.30 -1.26
C ALA A 194 10.29 11.22 -0.16
N PHE A 195 10.66 11.16 1.14
CA PHE A 195 9.69 11.18 2.23
C PHE A 195 8.92 12.49 2.31
N ARG A 196 9.57 13.65 2.08
CA ARG A 196 8.89 14.95 2.02
C ARG A 196 7.88 14.99 0.86
N ARG A 197 8.21 14.42 -0.30
CA ARG A 197 7.29 14.31 -1.41
C ARG A 197 6.07 13.45 -1.05
N ALA A 198 6.27 12.30 -0.39
CA ALA A 198 5.18 11.45 0.09
C ALA A 198 4.27 12.21 1.07
N ILE A 199 4.83 12.99 2.00
CA ILE A 199 4.09 13.83 2.95
C ILE A 199 3.34 14.97 2.23
N GLN A 200 3.95 15.58 1.22
CA GLN A 200 3.30 16.63 0.42
C GLN A 200 2.05 16.10 -0.29
N LEU A 201 2.10 14.87 -0.82
CA LEU A 201 0.99 14.21 -1.49
C LEU A 201 -0.06 13.70 -0.48
N LEU A 202 0.39 13.17 0.65
CA LEU A 202 -0.46 12.66 1.72
C LEU A 202 0.02 13.21 3.08
N PRO A 203 -0.51 14.36 3.54
CA PRO A 203 -0.06 15.01 4.78
C PRO A 203 -0.16 14.13 6.05
N ASN A 204 -1.07 13.16 6.07
CA ASN A 204 -1.26 12.23 7.18
C ASN A 204 -0.55 10.88 6.95
N TYR A 205 0.57 10.85 6.22
CA TYR A 205 1.34 9.63 5.99
C TYR A 205 2.23 9.32 7.21
N ALA A 206 1.71 8.56 8.16
CA ALA A 206 2.37 8.28 9.43
C ALA A 206 3.78 7.68 9.28
N GLU A 207 3.93 6.70 8.37
CA GLU A 207 5.20 6.02 8.13
C GLU A 207 6.25 6.95 7.49
N ALA A 208 5.83 7.88 6.63
CA ALA A 208 6.74 8.85 6.03
C ALA A 208 7.23 9.87 7.07
N HIS A 209 6.35 10.38 7.93
CA HIS A 209 6.73 11.22 9.07
C HIS A 209 7.68 10.49 10.02
N TYR A 210 7.38 9.24 10.36
CA TYR A 210 8.24 8.43 11.23
C TYR A 210 9.65 8.25 10.63
N ASN A 211 9.75 7.89 9.35
CA ASN A 211 11.04 7.68 8.69
C ASN A 211 11.85 8.97 8.60
N LEU A 212 11.20 10.10 8.30
CA LEU A 212 11.84 11.41 8.31
C LEU A 212 12.34 11.77 9.72
N GLY A 213 11.52 11.55 10.76
CA GLY A 213 11.91 11.73 12.16
C GLY A 213 13.09 10.84 12.57
N ALA A 214 13.13 9.60 12.10
CA ALA A 214 14.23 8.68 12.38
C ALA A 214 15.56 9.17 11.77
N ILE A 215 15.54 9.72 10.55
CA ILE A 215 16.72 10.34 9.94
C ILE A 215 17.17 11.56 10.76
N MET A 216 16.25 12.46 11.12
CA MET A 216 16.56 13.64 11.92
C MET A 216 17.14 13.28 13.29
N PHE A 217 16.60 12.23 13.93
CA PHE A 217 17.11 11.71 15.20
C PHE A 217 18.54 11.19 15.08
N ALA A 218 18.82 10.43 14.01
CA ALA A 218 20.17 9.92 13.74
C ALA A 218 21.17 11.05 13.50
N GLN A 219 20.73 12.17 12.90
CA GLN A 219 21.54 13.38 12.69
C GLN A 219 21.64 14.27 13.94
N GLY A 220 21.09 13.85 15.10
CA GLY A 220 21.11 14.64 16.33
C GLY A 220 20.14 15.85 16.34
N GLN A 221 19.28 15.98 15.33
CA GLN A 221 18.29 17.04 15.21
C GLN A 221 17.06 16.70 16.08
N LEU A 222 17.20 16.79 17.40
CA LEU A 222 16.23 16.24 18.37
C LEU A 222 14.86 16.91 18.29
N GLN A 223 14.78 18.24 18.17
CA GLN A 223 13.48 18.93 18.10
C GLN A 223 12.73 18.67 16.79
N PRO A 224 13.36 18.74 15.61
CA PRO A 224 12.73 18.32 14.35
C PRO A 224 12.28 16.84 14.37
N ALA A 225 13.09 15.94 14.93
CA ALA A 225 12.73 14.52 15.07
C ALA A 225 11.46 14.34 15.92
N LEU A 226 11.41 15.03 17.08
CA LEU A 226 10.24 14.99 17.96
C LEU A 226 8.97 15.51 17.26
N ALA A 227 9.08 16.59 16.51
CA ALA A 227 7.97 17.11 15.71
C ALA A 227 7.47 16.09 14.69
N ALA A 228 8.39 15.46 13.95
CA ALA A 228 8.03 14.43 12.96
C ALA A 228 7.39 13.19 13.60
N PHE A 229 7.90 12.70 14.74
CA PHE A 229 7.28 11.57 15.45
C PHE A 229 5.89 11.93 16.01
N ARG A 230 5.68 13.18 16.45
CA ARG A 230 4.35 13.65 16.85
C ARG A 230 3.37 13.66 15.68
N GLN A 231 3.80 14.12 14.49
CA GLN A 231 2.98 14.07 13.28
C GLN A 231 2.63 12.62 12.90
N ALA A 232 3.59 11.69 13.02
CA ALA A 232 3.33 10.27 12.79
C ALA A 232 2.28 9.70 13.77
N ALA A 233 2.37 10.05 15.06
CA ALA A 233 1.42 9.65 16.08
C ALA A 233 0.03 10.28 15.89
N GLN A 234 -0.04 11.53 15.43
CA GLN A 234 -1.29 12.22 15.09
C GLN A 234 -1.96 11.61 13.86
N ALA A 235 -1.17 11.28 12.83
CA ALA A 235 -1.66 10.64 11.62
C ALA A 235 -2.18 9.21 11.88
N ASN A 236 -1.55 8.48 12.79
CA ASN A 236 -1.97 7.15 13.23
C ASN A 236 -1.76 6.98 14.73
N SER A 237 -2.82 7.17 15.51
CA SER A 237 -2.79 7.04 16.98
C SER A 237 -2.46 5.62 17.49
N ASN A 238 -2.47 4.60 16.63
CA ASN A 238 -2.07 3.24 16.96
C ASN A 238 -0.62 2.92 16.54
N TYR A 239 0.14 3.92 16.06
CA TYR A 239 1.51 3.70 15.58
C TYR A 239 2.49 3.71 16.75
N ALA A 240 2.61 2.58 17.47
CA ALA A 240 3.42 2.42 18.67
C ALA A 240 4.88 2.89 18.49
N ASN A 241 5.48 2.63 17.32
CA ASN A 241 6.84 3.04 17.01
C ASN A 241 7.06 4.56 17.10
N ALA A 242 6.05 5.37 16.75
CA ALA A 242 6.15 6.82 16.82
C ALA A 242 6.22 7.32 18.27
N TYR A 243 5.43 6.73 19.17
CA TYR A 243 5.49 7.05 20.62
C TYR A 243 6.80 6.57 21.24
N TYR A 244 7.26 5.37 20.89
CA TYR A 244 8.55 4.85 21.35
C TYR A 244 9.70 5.75 20.92
N ALA A 245 9.74 6.15 19.65
CA ALA A 245 10.79 7.03 19.11
C ALA A 245 10.73 8.44 19.72
N ALA A 246 9.53 8.99 19.96
CA ALA A 246 9.39 10.24 20.72
C ALA A 246 9.93 10.11 22.15
N GLY A 247 9.72 8.95 22.81
CA GLY A 247 10.30 8.64 24.11
C GLY A 247 11.82 8.66 24.10
N LEU A 248 12.45 8.08 23.07
CA LEU A 248 13.91 8.15 22.90
C LEU A 248 14.42 9.58 22.75
N VAL A 249 13.70 10.42 22.01
CA VAL A 249 14.04 11.84 21.89
C VAL A 249 13.97 12.54 23.23
N PHE A 250 12.88 12.35 24.01
CA PHE A 250 12.72 12.95 25.32
C PHE A 250 13.83 12.49 26.30
N MET A 251 14.21 11.22 26.25
CA MET A 251 15.33 10.69 27.05
C MET A 251 16.64 11.44 26.72
N ARG A 252 16.95 11.61 25.42
CA ARG A 252 18.13 12.40 25.00
C ARG A 252 18.09 13.87 25.40
N LEU A 253 16.89 14.43 25.54
CA LEU A 253 16.69 15.83 25.99
C LEU A 253 16.70 15.97 27.53
N GLY A 254 16.84 14.85 28.28
CA GLY A 254 16.73 14.85 29.74
C GLY A 254 15.30 15.09 30.29
N GLN A 255 14.30 15.03 29.41
CA GLN A 255 12.89 15.26 29.73
C GLN A 255 12.23 13.92 30.17
N HIS A 256 12.64 13.43 31.34
CA HIS A 256 12.26 12.09 31.81
C HIS A 256 10.76 11.92 32.08
N GLN A 257 10.07 12.98 32.51
CA GLN A 257 8.61 12.90 32.76
C GLN A 257 7.84 12.72 31.45
N GLU A 258 8.16 13.48 30.43
CA GLU A 258 7.59 13.39 29.07
C GLU A 258 7.91 12.05 28.44
N ALA A 259 9.17 11.57 28.59
CA ALA A 259 9.60 10.27 28.12
C ALA A 259 8.72 9.17 28.72
N ARG A 260 8.53 9.15 30.04
CA ARG A 260 7.69 8.15 30.72
C ARG A 260 6.27 8.14 30.16
N ARG A 261 5.65 9.31 29.95
CA ARG A 261 4.28 9.39 29.44
C ARG A 261 4.16 8.73 28.08
N VAL A 262 4.98 9.15 27.12
CA VAL A 262 4.88 8.62 25.75
C VAL A 262 5.35 7.17 25.61
N LEU A 263 6.32 6.73 26.44
CA LEU A 263 6.73 5.34 26.50
C LEU A 263 5.64 4.44 27.10
N GLN A 264 4.85 4.95 28.08
CA GLN A 264 3.71 4.20 28.60
C GLN A 264 2.64 4.02 27.49
N ASP A 265 2.39 5.04 26.68
CA ASP A 265 1.49 4.94 25.52
C ASP A 265 2.01 3.90 24.51
N ALA A 266 3.32 3.94 24.19
CA ALA A 266 3.95 2.95 23.32
C ALA A 266 3.79 1.52 23.86
N LYS A 267 4.07 1.30 25.16
CA LYS A 267 3.91 0.00 25.80
C LYS A 267 2.49 -0.53 25.68
N ASN A 268 1.50 0.30 25.99
CA ASN A 268 0.08 -0.07 25.91
C ASN A 268 -0.31 -0.46 24.47
N LEU A 269 0.22 0.24 23.48
CA LEU A 269 -0.02 -0.06 22.06
C LEU A 269 0.67 -1.36 21.62
N TYR A 270 1.91 -1.62 22.05
CA TYR A 270 2.61 -2.88 21.77
C TYR A 270 1.89 -4.08 22.41
N ALA A 271 1.41 -3.94 23.66
CA ALA A 271 0.59 -4.97 24.32
C ALA A 271 -0.69 -5.28 23.52
N LYS A 272 -1.44 -4.24 23.08
CA LYS A 272 -2.61 -4.41 22.19
C LYS A 272 -2.27 -5.10 20.88
N GLN A 273 -1.08 -4.84 20.34
CA GLN A 273 -0.58 -5.44 19.10
C GLN A 273 0.03 -6.83 19.32
N ARG A 274 0.06 -7.32 20.56
CA ARG A 274 0.69 -8.60 20.97
C ARG A 274 2.16 -8.68 20.57
N ASN A 275 2.87 -7.55 20.65
CA ASN A 275 4.29 -7.45 20.33
C ASN A 275 5.13 -7.44 21.62
N ALA A 276 5.29 -8.62 22.23
CA ALA A 276 5.94 -8.80 23.51
C ALA A 276 7.40 -8.31 23.54
N GLN A 277 8.13 -8.45 22.41
CA GLN A 277 9.50 -8.00 22.33
C GLN A 277 9.62 -6.47 22.49
N TRP A 278 8.80 -5.70 21.75
CA TRP A 278 8.82 -4.25 21.83
C TRP A 278 8.19 -3.73 23.12
N GLU A 279 7.23 -4.45 23.69
CA GLU A 279 6.71 -4.18 25.04
C GLU A 279 7.84 -4.26 26.08
N ALA A 280 8.63 -5.35 26.08
CA ALA A 280 9.77 -5.53 26.99
C ALA A 280 10.86 -4.46 26.79
N ASN A 281 11.21 -4.14 25.52
CA ASN A 281 12.16 -3.07 25.22
C ASN A 281 11.70 -1.72 25.79
N THR A 282 10.38 -1.45 25.71
CA THR A 282 9.78 -0.22 26.24
C THR A 282 9.83 -0.19 27.77
N ASP A 283 9.64 -1.33 28.43
CA ASP A 283 9.78 -1.43 29.89
C ASP A 283 11.19 -1.10 30.37
N GLN A 284 12.22 -1.55 29.65
CA GLN A 284 13.61 -1.21 29.97
C GLN A 284 13.84 0.31 29.90
N LEU A 285 13.31 0.99 28.87
CA LEU A 285 13.42 2.45 28.77
C LEU A 285 12.63 3.16 29.86
N LEU A 286 11.45 2.66 30.22
CA LEU A 286 10.67 3.22 31.33
C LEU A 286 11.40 3.14 32.68
N GLN A 287 12.19 2.10 32.90
CA GLN A 287 13.06 1.98 34.10
C GLN A 287 14.20 3.00 34.08
N GLN A 288 14.79 3.29 32.92
CA GLN A 288 15.85 4.30 32.76
C GLN A 288 15.31 5.74 32.87
N ALA A 289 14.05 5.96 32.63
CA ALA A 289 13.38 7.26 32.72
C ALA A 289 12.92 7.61 34.14
N ARG A 290 13.27 6.82 35.16
CA ARG A 290 12.91 7.05 36.60
C ARG A 290 13.68 8.17 37.26
#